data_b0bbf07bae146ca398dcfbb0397d18d3
#
_entry.id   b0bbf07bae146ca398dcfbb0397d18d3
#
_cell.length_a   1.000
_cell.length_b   1.000
_cell.length_c   1.000
_cell.angle_alpha   90.00
_cell.angle_beta   90.00
_cell.angle_gamma   90.00
#
_symmetry.space_group_name_H-M   'P 1'
#
loop_
_entity.id
_entity.type
_entity.pdbx_description
1 polymer ?
#
loop_
_entity_poly.entity_id
_entity_poly.type
_entity_poly.pdbx_seq_one_letter_code
_entity_poly.pdbx_strand_id
1 'polypeptide(L)'
;MIGVVDYRAGNAPSVGYALESLGLTYRFVAEPADLDGCDRLILPGVGAARATLESLRESGLVDPLSRAVVDERRPFLGICIGLQVLFDHSDEGDVDCLGWIPGMVRRFPNSVRVPQIGWNTVRPTRRHPVTDGLPDPAHCYFVNSYHAVPDDDADVLACTDYAGEFCSIAGRGNIVATQFHAEKSGRIGLELLERFAKWDGASGC
;
A
#
# COMPACT_ATOMS: atom_id res chain seq x y z
N MET A 1 -0.42 -13.31 -13.17
CA MET A 1 -1.12 -13.71 -11.89
C MET A 1 -0.76 -12.74 -10.78
N ILE A 2 -1.70 -12.33 -9.92
CA ILE A 2 -1.45 -11.43 -8.79
C ILE A 2 -1.00 -12.24 -7.57
N GLY A 3 0.15 -11.91 -6.98
CA GLY A 3 0.57 -12.44 -5.69
C GLY A 3 0.08 -11.55 -4.56
N VAL A 4 -0.71 -12.08 -3.63
CA VAL A 4 -1.16 -11.38 -2.42
C VAL A 4 -0.34 -11.92 -1.24
N VAL A 5 0.54 -11.08 -0.69
CA VAL A 5 1.44 -11.48 0.39
C VAL A 5 0.65 -11.78 1.66
N ASP A 6 0.80 -12.99 2.18
CA ASP A 6 0.17 -13.45 3.41
C ASP A 6 1.22 -13.85 4.45
N TYR A 7 1.65 -12.88 5.22
CA TYR A 7 2.62 -13.04 6.31
C TYR A 7 1.95 -13.39 7.65
N ARG A 8 0.75 -14.02 7.62
CA ARG A 8 -0.03 -14.53 8.77
C ARG A 8 -0.60 -13.47 9.73
N ALA A 9 -0.27 -12.19 9.54
CA ALA A 9 -0.76 -11.07 10.37
C ALA A 9 -1.50 -10.01 9.56
N GLY A 10 -1.53 -10.14 8.23
CA GLY A 10 -2.16 -9.20 7.31
C GLY A 10 -3.64 -9.51 7.05
N ASN A 11 -4.28 -8.61 6.30
CA ASN A 11 -5.67 -8.75 5.86
C ASN A 11 -5.75 -9.36 4.43
N ALA A 12 -4.85 -10.31 4.12
CA ALA A 12 -4.75 -10.94 2.81
C ALA A 12 -6.08 -11.54 2.30
N PRO A 13 -6.87 -12.25 3.12
CA PRO A 13 -8.16 -12.80 2.68
C PRO A 13 -9.15 -11.73 2.19
N SER A 14 -9.22 -10.57 2.84
CA SER A 14 -10.13 -9.49 2.39
C SER A 14 -9.74 -8.94 1.02
N VAL A 15 -8.44 -8.82 0.75
CA VAL A 15 -7.95 -8.44 -0.58
C VAL A 15 -8.27 -9.54 -1.59
N GLY A 16 -8.08 -10.82 -1.22
CA GLY A 16 -8.47 -11.96 -2.05
C GLY A 16 -9.94 -11.89 -2.47
N TYR A 17 -10.86 -11.69 -1.53
CA TYR A 17 -12.30 -11.54 -1.83
C TYR A 17 -12.59 -10.36 -2.75
N ALA A 18 -11.89 -9.23 -2.59
CA ALA A 18 -12.04 -8.10 -3.49
C ALA A 18 -11.57 -8.45 -4.92
N LEU A 19 -10.45 -9.15 -5.07
CA LEU A 19 -9.95 -9.61 -6.37
C LEU A 19 -10.89 -10.65 -7.01
N GLU A 20 -11.44 -11.59 -6.22
CA GLU A 20 -12.44 -12.55 -6.70
C GLU A 20 -13.70 -11.86 -7.23
N SER A 21 -14.19 -10.83 -6.53
CA SER A 21 -15.36 -10.08 -6.97
C SER A 21 -15.15 -9.35 -8.31
N LEU A 22 -13.89 -9.10 -8.66
CA LEU A 22 -13.47 -8.52 -9.95
C LEU A 22 -13.15 -9.59 -11.01
N GLY A 23 -13.26 -10.87 -10.68
CA GLY A 23 -12.88 -11.98 -11.57
C GLY A 23 -11.37 -12.06 -11.84
N LEU A 24 -10.54 -11.49 -10.98
CA LEU A 24 -9.09 -11.47 -11.13
C LEU A 24 -8.44 -12.71 -10.51
N THR A 25 -7.49 -13.31 -11.23
CA THR A 25 -6.75 -14.47 -10.75
C THR A 25 -5.62 -14.04 -9.82
N TYR A 26 -5.58 -14.63 -8.63
CA TYR A 26 -4.55 -14.38 -7.62
C TYR A 26 -4.12 -15.66 -6.92
N ARG A 27 -3.03 -15.57 -6.16
CA ARG A 27 -2.62 -16.57 -5.16
C ARG A 27 -2.10 -15.87 -3.91
N PHE A 28 -2.19 -16.55 -2.78
CA PHE A 28 -1.48 -16.11 -1.59
C PHE A 28 0.00 -16.48 -1.69
N VAL A 29 0.85 -15.56 -1.21
CA VAL A 29 2.30 -15.71 -1.14
C VAL A 29 2.66 -15.79 0.34
N ALA A 30 2.84 -17.00 0.86
CA ALA A 30 3.20 -17.26 2.25
C ALA A 30 4.67 -17.64 2.43
N GLU A 31 5.33 -18.08 1.36
CA GLU A 31 6.75 -18.44 1.32
C GLU A 31 7.40 -17.99 0.00
N PRO A 32 8.74 -17.92 -0.08
CA PRO A 32 9.44 -17.43 -1.27
C PRO A 32 9.07 -18.14 -2.57
N ALA A 33 8.82 -19.44 -2.54
CA ALA A 33 8.45 -20.22 -3.73
C ALA A 33 7.11 -19.80 -4.33
N ASP A 34 6.21 -19.23 -3.54
CA ASP A 34 4.89 -18.76 -4.03
C ASP A 34 5.00 -17.53 -4.95
N LEU A 35 6.13 -16.82 -4.93
CA LEU A 35 6.40 -15.68 -5.84
C LEU A 35 6.56 -16.11 -7.30
N ASP A 36 6.83 -17.40 -7.54
CA ASP A 36 7.00 -17.91 -8.89
C ASP A 36 5.69 -17.81 -9.69
N GLY A 37 5.79 -17.20 -10.88
CA GLY A 37 4.64 -16.96 -11.75
C GLY A 37 3.71 -15.81 -11.32
N CYS A 38 4.04 -15.07 -10.26
CA CYS A 38 3.41 -13.80 -9.95
C CYS A 38 4.08 -12.67 -10.73
N ASP A 39 3.32 -12.00 -11.58
CA ASP A 39 3.80 -10.88 -12.40
C ASP A 39 3.58 -9.51 -11.74
N ARG A 40 2.80 -9.45 -10.66
CA ARG A 40 2.56 -8.28 -9.81
C ARG A 40 2.24 -8.71 -8.38
N LEU A 41 2.48 -7.84 -7.41
CA LEU A 41 2.40 -8.16 -6.00
C LEU A 41 1.55 -7.15 -5.23
N ILE A 42 0.77 -7.64 -4.26
CA ILE A 42 0.05 -6.81 -3.30
C ILE A 42 0.53 -7.18 -1.90
N LEU A 43 0.96 -6.19 -1.12
CA LEU A 43 1.24 -6.33 0.31
C LEU A 43 0.12 -5.65 1.10
N PRO A 44 -0.90 -6.39 1.52
CA PRO A 44 -1.89 -5.88 2.44
C PRO A 44 -1.33 -5.90 3.86
N GLY A 45 -1.95 -5.14 4.76
CA GLY A 45 -1.59 -5.28 6.15
C GLY A 45 -2.47 -4.51 7.11
N VAL A 46 -2.52 -5.02 8.33
CA VAL A 46 -3.14 -4.41 9.51
C VAL A 46 -2.21 -4.59 10.70
N GLY A 47 -2.33 -3.72 11.70
CA GLY A 47 -1.48 -3.77 12.90
C GLY A 47 -0.32 -2.79 12.83
N ALA A 48 0.82 -3.13 13.41
CA ALA A 48 1.97 -2.25 13.59
C ALA A 48 3.11 -2.58 12.62
N ALA A 49 3.87 -1.55 12.24
CA ALA A 49 5.00 -1.67 11.31
C ALA A 49 6.04 -2.71 11.77
N ARG A 50 6.45 -2.66 13.05
CA ARG A 50 7.41 -3.61 13.62
C ARG A 50 6.94 -5.05 13.48
N ALA A 51 5.71 -5.36 13.89
CA ALA A 51 5.16 -6.72 13.84
C ALA A 51 5.06 -7.24 12.39
N THR A 52 4.68 -6.36 11.45
CA THR A 52 4.65 -6.69 10.03
C THR A 52 6.03 -7.06 9.49
N LEU A 53 7.05 -6.25 9.80
CA LEU A 53 8.42 -6.52 9.37
C LEU A 53 9.00 -7.78 9.99
N GLU A 54 8.72 -8.04 11.27
CA GLU A 54 9.12 -9.27 11.95
C GLU A 54 8.49 -10.49 11.27
N SER A 55 7.18 -10.47 11.00
CA SER A 55 6.48 -11.56 10.30
C SER A 55 6.99 -11.79 8.88
N LEU A 56 7.30 -10.71 8.13
CA LEU A 56 7.93 -10.81 6.81
C LEU A 56 9.34 -11.42 6.87
N ARG A 57 10.12 -11.09 7.91
CA ARG A 57 11.45 -11.69 8.13
C ARG A 57 11.35 -13.17 8.50
N GLU A 58 10.44 -13.52 9.42
CA GLU A 58 10.21 -14.90 9.86
C GLU A 58 9.74 -15.81 8.72
N SER A 59 8.93 -15.28 7.79
CA SER A 59 8.51 -16.01 6.59
C SER A 59 9.56 -16.05 5.49
N GLY A 60 10.71 -15.37 5.67
CA GLY A 60 11.78 -15.29 4.67
C GLY A 60 11.42 -14.49 3.42
N LEU A 61 10.37 -13.65 3.49
CA LEU A 61 9.85 -12.95 2.32
C LEU A 61 10.52 -11.61 2.03
N VAL A 62 11.27 -11.00 2.96
CA VAL A 62 11.84 -9.66 2.79
C VAL A 62 12.75 -9.56 1.56
N ASP A 63 13.79 -10.41 1.48
CA ASP A 63 14.74 -10.36 0.38
C ASP A 63 14.12 -10.78 -0.97
N PRO A 64 13.28 -11.85 -1.05
CA PRO A 64 12.60 -12.21 -2.29
C PRO A 64 11.63 -11.13 -2.79
N LEU A 65 10.89 -10.47 -1.89
CA LEU A 65 10.03 -9.34 -2.26
C LEU A 65 10.86 -8.14 -2.74
N SER A 66 11.95 -7.81 -2.04
CA SER A 66 12.83 -6.72 -2.46
C SER A 66 13.41 -6.97 -3.85
N ARG A 67 13.86 -8.20 -4.12
CA ARG A 67 14.33 -8.58 -5.46
C ARG A 67 13.23 -8.44 -6.52
N ALA A 68 12.05 -8.98 -6.26
CA ALA A 68 10.93 -8.94 -7.20
C ALA A 68 10.49 -7.49 -7.51
N VAL A 69 10.45 -6.62 -6.49
CA VAL A 69 9.93 -5.25 -6.61
C VAL A 69 11.00 -4.27 -7.07
N VAL A 70 12.19 -4.31 -6.45
CA VAL A 70 13.23 -3.31 -6.71
C VAL A 70 14.08 -3.68 -7.92
N ASP A 71 14.55 -4.94 -8.00
CA ASP A 71 15.47 -5.37 -9.06
C ASP A 71 14.72 -5.78 -10.34
N GLU A 72 13.69 -6.63 -10.20
CA GLU A 72 12.88 -7.12 -11.32
C GLU A 72 11.77 -6.15 -11.74
N ARG A 73 11.50 -5.11 -10.94
CA ARG A 73 10.52 -4.06 -11.19
C ARG A 73 9.09 -4.58 -11.42
N ARG A 74 8.69 -5.65 -10.75
CA ARG A 74 7.31 -6.13 -10.79
C ARG A 74 6.38 -5.06 -10.21
N PRO A 75 5.21 -4.76 -10.83
CA PRO A 75 4.22 -3.85 -10.26
C PRO A 75 3.85 -4.25 -8.84
N PHE A 76 3.87 -3.27 -7.93
CA PHE A 76 3.62 -3.49 -6.52
C PHE A 76 2.57 -2.54 -5.95
N LEU A 77 1.65 -3.08 -5.15
CA LEU A 77 0.64 -2.31 -4.40
C LEU A 77 0.77 -2.57 -2.89
N GLY A 78 1.12 -1.53 -2.14
CA GLY A 78 1.01 -1.54 -0.68
C GLY A 78 -0.36 -1.07 -0.21
N ILE A 79 -0.96 -1.73 0.81
CA ILE A 79 -2.25 -1.31 1.38
C ILE A 79 -2.11 -1.12 2.89
N CYS A 80 -2.41 0.08 3.39
CA CYS A 80 -2.38 0.49 4.79
C CYS A 80 -0.98 0.32 5.39
N ILE A 81 -0.77 -0.68 6.26
CA ILE A 81 0.58 -0.96 6.79
C ILE A 81 1.56 -1.34 5.66
N GLY A 82 1.06 -1.95 4.58
CA GLY A 82 1.85 -2.25 3.39
C GLY A 82 2.38 -0.99 2.67
N LEU A 83 1.75 0.18 2.84
CA LEU A 83 2.33 1.46 2.46
C LEU A 83 3.41 1.88 3.45
N GLN A 84 3.13 1.80 4.75
CA GLN A 84 4.01 2.35 5.77
C GLN A 84 5.37 1.66 5.83
N VAL A 85 5.40 0.33 5.66
CA VAL A 85 6.66 -0.43 5.68
C VAL A 85 7.56 -0.20 4.46
N LEU A 86 7.11 0.56 3.44
CA LEU A 86 7.94 0.86 2.26
C LEU A 86 8.96 1.96 2.49
N PHE A 87 8.77 2.81 3.50
CA PHE A 87 9.63 3.96 3.79
C PHE A 87 10.93 3.55 4.50
N ASP A 88 11.77 4.51 4.84
CA ASP A 88 13.05 4.22 5.51
C ASP A 88 12.83 3.83 6.97
N HIS A 89 11.96 4.56 7.68
CA HIS A 89 11.75 4.38 9.12
C HIS A 89 10.32 4.70 9.53
N SER A 90 9.84 4.02 10.57
CA SER A 90 8.54 4.29 11.18
C SER A 90 8.66 4.65 12.66
N ASP A 91 8.02 5.77 13.06
CA ASP A 91 7.84 6.11 14.48
C ASP A 91 7.01 5.04 15.21
N GLU A 92 6.21 4.24 14.48
CA GLU A 92 5.48 3.12 15.08
C GLU A 92 6.40 1.98 15.44
N GLY A 93 6.76 1.93 16.69
CA GLY A 93 7.70 0.95 17.22
C GLY A 93 9.16 1.32 17.02
N ASP A 94 9.49 2.51 16.50
CA ASP A 94 10.87 2.97 16.28
C ASP A 94 11.66 1.91 15.50
N VAL A 95 11.29 1.69 14.22
CA VAL A 95 11.80 0.57 13.42
C VAL A 95 12.19 0.99 12.02
N ASP A 96 13.36 0.52 11.57
CA ASP A 96 13.76 0.63 10.17
C ASP A 96 12.91 -0.29 9.31
N CYS A 97 12.38 0.27 8.20
CA CYS A 97 11.47 -0.39 7.29
C CYS A 97 12.20 -0.91 6.03
N LEU A 98 11.51 -1.06 4.90
CA LEU A 98 12.08 -1.67 3.69
C LEU A 98 12.93 -0.68 2.87
N GLY A 99 12.74 0.63 3.04
CA GLY A 99 13.53 1.67 2.35
C GLY A 99 13.35 1.69 0.83
N TRP A 100 12.19 1.28 0.31
CA TRP A 100 11.91 1.32 -1.14
C TRP A 100 11.45 2.70 -1.62
N ILE A 101 10.90 3.51 -0.72
CA ILE A 101 10.53 4.91 -0.93
C ILE A 101 11.20 5.75 0.15
N PRO A 102 12.05 6.75 -0.19
CA PRO A 102 12.67 7.62 0.80
C PRO A 102 11.63 8.41 1.60
N GLY A 103 11.85 8.50 2.91
CA GLY A 103 10.96 9.22 3.82
C GLY A 103 10.65 8.46 5.09
N MET A 104 9.71 8.99 5.86
CA MET A 104 9.39 8.55 7.21
C MET A 104 7.91 8.26 7.36
N VAL A 105 7.58 7.47 8.39
CA VAL A 105 6.20 7.30 8.85
C VAL A 105 6.06 7.95 10.22
N ARG A 106 5.15 8.92 10.33
CA ARG A 106 4.94 9.76 11.50
C ARG A 106 3.59 9.54 12.14
N ARG A 107 3.51 9.72 13.47
CA ARG A 107 2.25 9.67 14.19
C ARG A 107 1.45 10.96 13.99
N PHE A 108 0.12 10.86 13.85
CA PHE A 108 -0.74 12.03 13.92
C PHE A 108 -0.61 12.76 15.26
N PRO A 109 -0.76 14.12 15.27
CA PRO A 109 -0.64 14.89 16.47
C PRO A 109 -1.80 14.60 17.45
N ASN A 110 -1.55 14.79 18.74
CA ASN A 110 -2.57 14.57 19.77
C ASN A 110 -3.73 15.60 19.75
N SER A 111 -3.67 16.59 18.87
CA SER A 111 -4.75 17.58 18.65
C SER A 111 -5.97 17.01 17.96
N VAL A 112 -5.87 15.84 17.38
CA VAL A 112 -6.97 15.12 16.72
C VAL A 112 -7.17 13.74 17.35
N ARG A 113 -8.33 13.13 17.07
CA ARG A 113 -8.58 11.75 17.51
C ARG A 113 -7.66 10.78 16.78
N VAL A 114 -6.90 9.98 17.51
CA VAL A 114 -6.04 8.93 16.95
C VAL A 114 -6.49 7.59 17.53
N PRO A 115 -6.71 6.57 16.70
CA PRO A 115 -6.57 6.56 15.24
C PRO A 115 -7.68 7.33 14.51
N GLN A 116 -7.38 7.80 13.28
CA GLN A 116 -8.38 8.12 12.29
C GLN A 116 -9.13 6.83 11.94
N ILE A 117 -10.45 6.81 12.09
CA ILE A 117 -11.30 5.67 11.71
C ILE A 117 -12.49 6.20 10.96
N GLY A 118 -12.70 5.77 9.72
CA GLY A 118 -13.86 6.11 8.92
C GLY A 118 -13.56 6.51 7.50
N TRP A 119 -14.57 7.03 6.83
CA TRP A 119 -14.49 7.52 5.46
C TRP A 119 -13.91 8.92 5.43
N ASN A 120 -12.94 9.15 4.55
CA ASN A 120 -12.37 10.46 4.30
C ASN A 120 -12.08 10.65 2.81
N THR A 121 -11.85 11.89 2.41
CA THR A 121 -11.64 12.26 1.01
C THR A 121 -10.18 12.08 0.62
N VAL A 122 -9.97 11.55 -0.58
CA VAL A 122 -8.67 11.42 -1.23
C VAL A 122 -8.68 12.31 -2.45
N ARG A 123 -7.72 13.23 -2.55
CA ARG A 123 -7.55 14.15 -3.67
C ARG A 123 -6.28 13.82 -4.42
N PRO A 124 -6.36 13.44 -5.70
CA PRO A 124 -5.17 13.24 -6.52
C PRO A 124 -4.34 14.52 -6.63
N THR A 125 -3.01 14.42 -6.48
CA THR A 125 -2.07 15.53 -6.67
C THR A 125 -1.45 15.51 -8.05
N ARG A 126 -1.44 14.34 -8.68
CA ARG A 126 -0.87 14.11 -10.02
C ARG A 126 -1.51 12.90 -10.70
N ARG A 127 -1.34 12.82 -12.02
CA ARG A 127 -1.81 11.68 -12.80
C ARG A 127 -0.97 10.43 -12.52
N HIS A 128 -1.62 9.30 -12.40
CA HIS A 128 -0.99 7.99 -12.34
C HIS A 128 -1.96 6.92 -12.86
N PRO A 129 -1.51 5.92 -13.65
CA PRO A 129 -2.41 4.92 -14.27
C PRO A 129 -3.36 4.21 -13.29
N VAL A 130 -2.92 4.00 -12.06
CA VAL A 130 -3.73 3.32 -11.03
C VAL A 130 -4.81 4.25 -10.43
N THR A 131 -4.59 5.58 -10.44
CA THR A 131 -5.52 6.56 -9.87
C THR A 131 -6.30 7.38 -10.91
N ASP A 132 -5.89 7.34 -12.18
CA ASP A 132 -6.54 8.09 -13.25
C ASP A 132 -8.01 7.69 -13.40
N GLY A 133 -8.90 8.70 -13.47
CA GLY A 133 -10.34 8.51 -13.58
C GLY A 133 -11.05 8.11 -12.29
N LEU A 134 -10.37 8.11 -11.14
CA LEU A 134 -11.06 8.12 -9.84
C LEU A 134 -11.77 9.46 -9.66
N PRO A 135 -12.93 9.49 -8.97
CA PRO A 135 -13.57 10.75 -8.60
C PRO A 135 -12.62 11.68 -7.85
N ASP A 136 -12.78 13.01 -8.05
CA ASP A 136 -12.06 14.01 -7.28
C ASP A 136 -13.11 14.93 -6.58
N PRO A 137 -13.23 14.83 -5.22
CA PRO A 137 -12.54 13.88 -4.33
C PRO A 137 -13.12 12.47 -4.37
N ALA A 138 -12.24 11.47 -4.17
CA ALA A 138 -12.65 10.10 -3.91
C ALA A 138 -12.90 9.88 -2.41
N HIS A 139 -13.88 9.06 -2.04
CA HIS A 139 -14.15 8.71 -0.63
C HIS A 139 -13.65 7.30 -0.35
N CYS A 140 -12.70 7.18 0.59
CA CYS A 140 -12.05 5.93 0.95
C CYS A 140 -12.08 5.67 2.46
N TYR A 141 -11.93 4.42 2.87
CA TYR A 141 -12.00 4.00 4.27
C TYR A 141 -10.61 3.90 4.91
N PHE A 142 -10.40 4.66 5.97
CA PHE A 142 -9.15 4.76 6.72
C PHE A 142 -9.26 4.15 8.11
N VAL A 143 -8.18 3.50 8.56
CA VAL A 143 -7.96 3.10 9.95
C VAL A 143 -6.46 3.24 10.22
N ASN A 144 -5.99 4.42 10.65
CA ASN A 144 -4.55 4.65 10.85
C ASN A 144 -4.25 5.68 11.94
N SER A 145 -3.17 5.42 12.68
CA SER A 145 -2.59 6.32 13.69
C SER A 145 -1.36 7.05 13.18
N TYR A 146 -0.75 6.51 12.13
CA TYR A 146 0.48 6.97 11.51
C TYR A 146 0.23 7.21 10.03
N HIS A 147 1.04 8.06 9.42
CA HIS A 147 0.95 8.41 8.00
C HIS A 147 2.33 8.56 7.39
N ALA A 148 2.43 8.34 6.09
CA ALA A 148 3.65 8.54 5.33
C ALA A 148 3.99 10.01 5.14
N VAL A 149 5.28 10.31 5.20
CA VAL A 149 5.90 11.60 4.87
C VAL A 149 7.05 11.32 3.90
N PRO A 150 6.76 11.24 2.58
CA PRO A 150 7.81 11.08 1.57
C PRO A 150 8.79 12.25 1.59
N ASP A 151 10.07 12.00 1.31
CA ASP A 151 11.09 13.04 1.21
C ASP A 151 10.95 13.86 -0.10
N ASP A 152 10.35 13.27 -1.13
CA ASP A 152 10.11 13.92 -2.43
C ASP A 152 8.59 14.04 -2.67
N ASP A 153 8.12 15.27 -2.91
CA ASP A 153 6.73 15.53 -3.28
C ASP A 153 6.32 14.80 -4.58
N ALA A 154 7.30 14.45 -5.43
CA ALA A 154 7.05 13.62 -6.62
C ALA A 154 6.52 12.22 -6.28
N ASP A 155 6.78 11.70 -5.10
CA ASP A 155 6.28 10.42 -4.64
C ASP A 155 4.86 10.51 -4.03
N VAL A 156 4.30 11.72 -3.87
CA VAL A 156 2.93 11.93 -3.38
C VAL A 156 1.95 11.92 -4.56
N LEU A 157 1.15 10.87 -4.68
CA LEU A 157 0.14 10.74 -5.74
C LEU A 157 -1.23 11.27 -5.33
N ALA A 158 -1.55 11.26 -4.05
CA ALA A 158 -2.78 11.83 -3.51
C ALA A 158 -2.63 12.22 -2.04
N CYS A 159 -3.41 13.23 -1.65
CA CYS A 159 -3.48 13.72 -0.28
C CYS A 159 -4.87 13.56 0.33
N THR A 160 -4.89 13.53 1.66
CA THR A 160 -6.11 13.54 2.50
C THR A 160 -5.89 14.53 3.63
N ASP A 161 -6.95 15.27 4.01
CA ASP A 161 -6.89 16.18 5.15
C ASP A 161 -7.35 15.47 6.43
N TYR A 162 -6.42 15.37 7.40
CA TYR A 162 -6.69 14.93 8.77
C TYR A 162 -5.64 15.52 9.70
N ALA A 163 -5.97 16.63 10.38
CA ALA A 163 -5.01 17.47 11.12
C ALA A 163 -3.96 18.14 10.22
N GLY A 164 -4.30 18.46 9.00
CA GLY A 164 -3.46 18.89 7.91
C GLY A 164 -3.37 17.83 6.81
N GLU A 165 -2.88 18.23 5.65
CA GLU A 165 -2.73 17.32 4.53
C GLU A 165 -1.63 16.29 4.80
N PHE A 166 -1.91 15.03 4.46
CA PHE A 166 -0.94 13.94 4.51
C PHE A 166 -0.99 13.09 3.25
N CYS A 167 0.08 12.39 2.93
CA CYS A 167 0.18 11.48 1.81
C CYS A 167 -0.75 10.27 2.03
N SER A 168 -1.81 10.16 1.24
CA SER A 168 -2.77 9.05 1.28
C SER A 168 -2.57 8.02 0.18
N ILE A 169 -1.89 8.39 -0.92
CA ILE A 169 -1.35 7.47 -1.93
C ILE A 169 0.08 7.91 -2.24
N ALA A 170 1.02 7.01 -2.04
CA ALA A 170 2.42 7.18 -2.48
C ALA A 170 2.67 6.35 -3.75
N GLY A 171 3.65 6.80 -4.57
CA GLY A 171 4.07 6.05 -5.74
C GLY A 171 5.44 6.42 -6.24
N ARG A 172 6.26 5.41 -6.56
CA ARG A 172 7.62 5.57 -7.10
C ARG A 172 7.92 4.44 -8.08
N GLY A 173 8.16 4.78 -9.33
CA GLY A 173 8.46 3.77 -10.37
C GLY A 173 7.31 2.77 -10.53
N ASN A 174 7.59 1.50 -10.25
CA ASN A 174 6.64 0.39 -10.30
C ASN A 174 5.89 0.14 -8.97
N ILE A 175 6.03 1.02 -8.01
CA ILE A 175 5.40 0.94 -6.70
C ILE A 175 4.27 1.96 -6.61
N VAL A 176 3.09 1.53 -6.17
CA VAL A 176 2.00 2.38 -5.71
C VAL A 176 1.53 1.87 -4.36
N ALA A 177 1.11 2.76 -3.46
CA ALA A 177 0.66 2.33 -2.15
C ALA A 177 -0.39 3.28 -1.57
N THR A 178 -1.40 2.72 -0.89
CA THR A 178 -2.53 3.47 -0.31
C THR A 178 -2.53 3.37 1.21
N GLN A 179 -2.78 4.48 1.89
CA GLN A 179 -2.98 4.47 3.36
C GLN A 179 -4.37 3.93 3.72
N PHE A 180 -5.35 4.14 2.87
CA PHE A 180 -6.69 3.59 3.05
C PHE A 180 -6.74 2.13 2.61
N HIS A 181 -7.76 1.42 3.10
CA HIS A 181 -8.04 0.06 2.71
C HIS A 181 -8.80 0.03 1.38
N ALA A 182 -8.11 -0.24 0.27
CA ALA A 182 -8.75 -0.33 -1.05
C ALA A 182 -9.85 -1.39 -1.05
N GLU A 183 -9.62 -2.56 -0.44
CA GLU A 183 -10.55 -3.68 -0.32
C GLU A 183 -11.80 -3.35 0.52
N LYS A 184 -11.79 -2.23 1.28
CA LYS A 184 -12.92 -1.75 2.11
C LYS A 184 -13.51 -0.44 1.62
N SER A 185 -12.98 0.14 0.54
CA SER A 185 -13.38 1.44 0.01
C SER A 185 -14.47 1.35 -1.07
N GLY A 186 -15.27 0.28 -1.05
CA GLY A 186 -16.39 0.08 -1.95
C GLY A 186 -15.98 0.11 -3.42
N ARG A 187 -16.80 0.74 -4.30
CA ARG A 187 -16.55 0.77 -5.74
C ARG A 187 -15.22 1.45 -6.08
N ILE A 188 -14.86 2.53 -5.39
CA ILE A 188 -13.61 3.27 -5.65
C ILE A 188 -12.39 2.39 -5.40
N GLY A 189 -12.40 1.65 -4.29
CA GLY A 189 -11.32 0.71 -3.99
C GLY A 189 -11.23 -0.43 -4.98
N LEU A 190 -12.37 -0.98 -5.42
CA LEU A 190 -12.40 -2.02 -6.45
C LEU A 190 -11.88 -1.51 -7.79
N GLU A 191 -12.26 -0.29 -8.21
CA GLU A 191 -11.74 0.34 -9.42
C GLU A 191 -10.21 0.54 -9.35
N LEU A 192 -9.66 0.90 -8.18
CA LEU A 192 -8.23 1.02 -7.97
C LEU A 192 -7.53 -0.34 -8.12
N LEU A 193 -8.07 -1.39 -7.51
CA LEU A 193 -7.54 -2.75 -7.62
C LEU A 193 -7.59 -3.26 -9.07
N GLU A 194 -8.67 -2.99 -9.79
CA GLU A 194 -8.80 -3.35 -11.21
C GLU A 194 -7.77 -2.64 -12.09
N ARG A 195 -7.52 -1.34 -11.84
CA ARG A 195 -6.48 -0.57 -12.56
C ARG A 195 -5.08 -1.07 -12.24
N PHE A 196 -4.81 -1.36 -10.96
CA PHE A 196 -3.55 -1.98 -10.57
C PHE A 196 -3.33 -3.33 -11.29
N ALA A 197 -4.37 -4.15 -11.41
CA ALA A 197 -4.28 -5.42 -12.11
C ALA A 197 -3.92 -5.29 -13.61
N LYS A 198 -4.22 -4.14 -14.21
CA LYS A 198 -3.93 -3.82 -15.63
C LYS A 198 -2.64 -3.01 -15.82
N TRP A 199 -2.12 -2.42 -14.75
CA TRP A 199 -0.94 -1.56 -14.82
C TRP A 199 0.34 -2.37 -15.06
N ASP A 200 1.19 -1.89 -15.96
CA ASP A 200 2.44 -2.54 -16.36
C ASP A 200 3.65 -2.17 -15.48
N GLY A 201 3.46 -1.32 -14.47
CA GLY A 201 4.52 -0.83 -13.60
C GLY A 201 5.23 0.42 -14.12
N ALA A 202 4.81 0.98 -15.25
CA ALA A 202 5.34 2.25 -15.72
C ALA A 202 4.62 3.42 -15.02
N SER A 203 5.40 4.34 -14.42
CA SER A 203 4.87 5.63 -14.01
C SER A 203 4.49 6.39 -15.28
N GLY A 204 3.21 6.76 -15.42
CA GLY A 204 2.77 7.59 -16.54
C GLY A 204 3.59 8.89 -16.60
N CYS A 205 3.98 9.29 -17.80
CA CYS A 205 4.59 10.60 -18.08
C CYS A 205 3.60 11.72 -17.82
#